data_1a95a4b6033f8911a1ab8ac66bce4c13
#
_entry.id   1a95a4b6033f8911a1ab8ac66bce4c13
#
_cell.length_a   1.000
_cell.length_b   1.000
_cell.length_c   1.000
_cell.angle_alpha   90.00
_cell.angle_beta   90.00
_cell.angle_gamma   90.00
#
_symmetry.space_group_name_H-M   'P 1'
#
loop_
_entity.id
_entity.type
_entity.pdbx_description
1 polymer ?
#
loop_
_entity_poly.entity_id
_entity_poly.type
_entity_poly.pdbx_seq_one_letter_code
_entity_poly.pdbx_strand_id
1 'polypeptide(L)'
;MEPEIRGLAESVGERLVDQGAKATLLTGSHARGHARPDSDVDLFAVGDGPAGWMEIVDDRLVSVYWWTAEEIRRRLTDPESVLLTVRGLRDAVVLQDPTGIGAELQREAREWTWEKIEREADAWVADKLVVWSEYLPKLAGAVEADRRMDAAAVRSQLTVKLAELLAVRRRLTEESENGFWETVAEAGGPEWHELLERALSPGGDEAAGASAAFELYRLLAEDADGLLDERQRSVVEYALASASASTS
;
A
#
# COMPACT_ATOMS: atom_id res chain seq x y z
N MET A 1 14.02 19.43 5.68
CA MET A 1 15.07 18.36 5.80
C MET A 1 16.24 18.93 6.60
N GLU A 2 16.69 18.20 7.61
CA GLU A 2 17.83 18.56 8.43
C GLU A 2 19.15 18.51 7.63
N PRO A 3 20.10 19.45 7.85
CA PRO A 3 21.35 19.48 7.08
C PRO A 3 22.19 18.20 7.19
N GLU A 4 22.18 17.54 8.36
CA GLU A 4 22.89 16.28 8.62
C GLU A 4 22.34 15.15 7.75
N ILE A 5 21.02 14.98 7.72
CA ILE A 5 20.35 13.96 6.88
C ILE A 5 20.58 14.22 5.40
N ARG A 6 20.59 15.49 5.01
CA ARG A 6 20.89 15.87 3.63
C ARG A 6 22.30 15.47 3.24
N GLY A 7 23.29 15.77 4.07
CA GLY A 7 24.68 15.38 3.81
C GLY A 7 24.88 13.87 3.74
N LEU A 8 24.23 13.12 4.65
CA LEU A 8 24.23 11.65 4.63
C LEU A 8 23.62 11.12 3.32
N ALA A 9 22.42 11.60 2.96
CA ALA A 9 21.72 11.15 1.75
C ALA A 9 22.53 11.48 0.48
N GLU A 10 23.14 12.67 0.40
CA GLU A 10 24.01 13.07 -0.71
C GLU A 10 25.24 12.16 -0.81
N SER A 11 25.93 11.87 0.31
CA SER A 11 27.10 10.97 0.35
C SER A 11 26.75 9.54 -0.09
N VAL A 12 25.63 9.00 0.39
CA VAL A 12 25.17 7.68 -0.04
C VAL A 12 24.77 7.72 -1.52
N GLY A 13 24.09 8.78 -1.95
CA GLY A 13 23.70 8.99 -3.34
C GLY A 13 24.88 9.00 -4.31
N GLU A 14 25.99 9.69 -3.96
CA GLU A 14 27.24 9.68 -4.74
C GLU A 14 27.83 8.28 -4.85
N ARG A 15 27.91 7.56 -3.74
CA ARG A 15 28.38 6.16 -3.73
C ARG A 15 27.53 5.25 -4.63
N LEU A 16 26.20 5.42 -4.66
CA LEU A 16 25.31 4.66 -5.54
C LEU A 16 25.54 4.98 -7.01
N VAL A 17 25.84 6.24 -7.35
CA VAL A 17 26.22 6.63 -8.72
C VAL A 17 27.56 5.98 -9.11
N ASP A 18 28.55 5.94 -8.24
CA ASP A 18 29.81 5.23 -8.46
C ASP A 18 29.60 3.73 -8.68
N GLN A 19 28.55 3.15 -8.11
CA GLN A 19 28.14 1.76 -8.32
C GLN A 19 27.28 1.54 -9.57
N GLY A 20 26.99 2.59 -10.34
CA GLY A 20 26.29 2.51 -11.62
C GLY A 20 24.85 3.03 -11.63
N ALA A 21 24.38 3.65 -10.55
CA ALA A 21 23.08 4.32 -10.56
C ALA A 21 23.11 5.52 -11.54
N LYS A 22 22.07 5.64 -12.35
CA LYS A 22 21.86 6.73 -13.29
C LYS A 22 21.25 7.97 -12.64
N ALA A 23 20.56 7.78 -11.52
CA ALA A 23 20.06 8.82 -10.65
C ALA A 23 19.86 8.27 -9.23
N THR A 24 19.91 9.16 -8.23
CA THR A 24 19.54 8.86 -6.85
C THR A 24 18.60 9.92 -6.32
N LEU A 25 17.57 9.48 -5.60
CA LEU A 25 16.51 10.32 -5.07
C LEU A 25 16.28 9.98 -3.60
N LEU A 26 16.17 11.00 -2.75
CA LEU A 26 15.67 10.84 -1.39
C LEU A 26 14.14 10.85 -1.43
N THR A 27 13.53 9.89 -0.77
CA THR A 27 12.07 9.73 -0.68
C THR A 27 11.62 9.68 0.79
N GLY A 28 10.45 9.19 1.05
CA GLY A 28 9.98 8.95 2.41
C GLY A 28 9.74 10.22 3.23
N SER A 29 9.76 10.06 4.54
CA SER A 29 9.42 11.09 5.51
C SER A 29 10.41 12.27 5.50
N HIS A 30 11.69 12.00 5.26
CA HIS A 30 12.73 13.05 5.20
C HIS A 30 12.58 13.95 3.98
N ALA A 31 12.20 13.41 2.82
CA ALA A 31 11.94 14.21 1.62
C ALA A 31 10.76 15.16 1.83
N ARG A 32 9.73 14.71 2.55
CA ARG A 32 8.51 15.49 2.85
C ARG A 32 8.62 16.44 4.04
N GLY A 33 9.69 16.36 4.84
CA GLY A 33 9.85 17.16 6.05
C GLY A 33 9.00 16.72 7.24
N HIS A 34 8.48 15.48 7.22
CA HIS A 34 7.66 14.88 8.28
C HIS A 34 8.40 13.78 9.05
N ALA A 35 9.73 13.71 8.91
CA ALA A 35 10.55 12.71 9.59
C ALA A 35 10.52 12.88 11.11
N ARG A 36 10.52 11.76 11.80
CA ARG A 36 10.74 11.66 13.26
C ARG A 36 12.22 11.38 13.54
N PRO A 37 12.68 11.50 14.79
CA PRO A 37 14.07 11.23 15.14
C PRO A 37 14.54 9.80 14.83
N ASP A 38 13.60 8.86 14.80
CA ASP A 38 13.80 7.42 14.52
C ASP A 38 13.48 7.02 13.08
N SER A 39 13.10 7.99 12.22
CA SER A 39 12.82 7.71 10.81
C SER A 39 14.09 7.27 10.08
N ASP A 40 13.94 6.24 9.26
CA ASP A 40 14.96 5.80 8.31
C ASP A 40 15.11 6.78 7.13
N VAL A 41 16.21 6.64 6.42
CA VAL A 41 16.51 7.44 5.23
C VAL A 41 16.24 6.59 3.99
N ASP A 42 15.17 6.89 3.27
CA ASP A 42 14.74 6.14 2.09
C ASP A 42 15.36 6.71 0.81
N LEU A 43 16.07 5.89 0.07
CA LEU A 43 16.71 6.25 -1.20
C LEU A 43 16.20 5.38 -2.34
N PHE A 44 15.90 6.01 -3.47
CA PHE A 44 15.75 5.34 -4.75
C PHE A 44 17.02 5.51 -5.58
N ALA A 45 17.57 4.39 -6.05
CA ALA A 45 18.61 4.35 -7.07
C ALA A 45 18.00 3.88 -8.38
N VAL A 46 18.17 4.64 -9.44
CA VAL A 46 17.64 4.33 -10.77
C VAL A 46 18.76 3.72 -11.62
N GLY A 47 18.58 2.50 -12.07
CA GLY A 47 19.58 1.82 -12.91
C GLY A 47 19.52 0.30 -12.80
N ASP A 48 20.45 -0.37 -13.48
CA ASP A 48 20.67 -1.81 -13.32
C ASP A 48 21.58 -2.03 -12.13
N GLY A 49 21.05 -2.58 -11.04
CA GLY A 49 21.76 -2.79 -9.80
C GLY A 49 21.24 -3.98 -8.98
N PRO A 50 21.82 -4.22 -7.81
CA PRO A 50 21.32 -5.25 -6.92
C PRO A 50 19.91 -4.88 -6.45
N ALA A 51 19.13 -5.88 -6.05
CA ALA A 51 17.89 -5.63 -5.32
C ALA A 51 18.16 -4.71 -4.12
N GLY A 52 17.16 -3.96 -3.69
CA GLY A 52 17.30 -3.03 -2.57
C GLY A 52 17.86 -3.70 -1.31
N TRP A 53 18.51 -2.92 -0.47
CA TRP A 53 19.06 -3.36 0.81
C TRP A 53 18.89 -2.29 1.88
N MET A 54 19.19 -2.66 3.12
CA MET A 54 19.28 -1.75 4.25
C MET A 54 20.71 -1.77 4.81
N GLU A 55 21.19 -0.63 5.25
CA GLU A 55 22.48 -0.48 5.91
C GLU A 55 22.43 0.58 7.02
N ILE A 56 23.41 0.56 7.91
CA ILE A 56 23.57 1.60 8.91
C ILE A 56 24.69 2.54 8.46
N VAL A 57 24.39 3.81 8.34
CA VAL A 57 25.33 4.88 8.01
C VAL A 57 25.19 5.98 9.06
N ASP A 58 26.25 6.32 9.76
CA ASP A 58 26.28 7.33 10.83
C ASP A 58 25.13 7.16 11.86
N ASP A 59 24.99 5.93 12.36
CA ASP A 59 23.95 5.48 13.31
C ASP A 59 22.49 5.67 12.81
N ARG A 60 22.28 5.81 11.48
CA ARG A 60 20.98 5.89 10.84
C ARG A 60 20.74 4.67 9.96
N LEU A 61 19.51 4.17 10.01
CA LEU A 61 19.05 3.15 9.06
C LEU A 61 18.83 3.83 7.71
N VAL A 62 19.46 3.29 6.68
CA VAL A 62 19.31 3.74 5.29
C VAL A 62 18.70 2.59 4.50
N SER A 63 17.55 2.84 3.90
CA SER A 63 16.85 1.90 3.01
C SER A 63 17.11 2.29 1.56
N VAL A 64 17.69 1.40 0.78
CA VAL A 64 17.97 1.64 -0.65
C VAL A 64 17.07 0.73 -1.49
N TYR A 65 16.26 1.33 -2.34
CA TYR A 65 15.48 0.65 -3.37
C TYR A 65 16.12 0.90 -4.72
N TRP A 66 16.49 -0.18 -5.43
CA TRP A 66 17.16 -0.08 -6.72
C TRP A 66 16.28 -0.66 -7.82
N TRP A 67 15.81 0.20 -8.73
CA TRP A 67 14.96 -0.19 -9.83
C TRP A 67 15.42 0.46 -11.15
N THR A 68 15.24 -0.24 -12.25
CA THR A 68 15.36 0.36 -13.58
C THR A 68 14.25 1.40 -13.81
N ALA A 69 14.48 2.33 -14.73
CA ALA A 69 13.45 3.27 -15.14
C ALA A 69 12.20 2.56 -15.71
N GLU A 70 12.39 1.41 -16.37
CA GLU A 70 11.31 0.59 -16.92
C GLU A 70 10.46 -0.03 -15.78
N GLU A 71 11.10 -0.57 -14.76
CA GLU A 71 10.40 -1.10 -13.58
C GLU A 71 9.62 -0.02 -12.85
N ILE A 72 10.18 1.19 -12.71
CA ILE A 72 9.46 2.32 -12.11
C ILE A 72 8.24 2.67 -12.96
N ARG A 73 8.36 2.78 -14.28
CA ARG A 73 7.23 3.05 -15.17
C ARG A 73 6.17 1.97 -15.12
N ARG A 74 6.57 0.70 -15.05
CA ARG A 74 5.63 -0.41 -14.85
C ARG A 74 4.86 -0.26 -13.53
N ARG A 75 5.53 0.14 -12.44
CA ARG A 75 4.88 0.40 -11.14
C ARG A 75 3.88 1.57 -11.20
N LEU A 76 4.10 2.53 -12.08
CA LEU A 76 3.14 3.62 -12.34
C LEU A 76 1.89 3.17 -13.12
N THR A 77 1.86 1.93 -13.63
CA THR A 77 0.70 1.32 -14.30
C THR A 77 0.10 0.15 -13.55
N ASP A 78 0.65 -0.22 -12.41
CA ASP A 78 0.17 -1.31 -11.56
C ASP A 78 -0.64 -0.74 -10.39
N PRO A 79 -1.96 -1.02 -10.28
CA PRO A 79 -2.84 -0.42 -9.29
C PRO A 79 -2.41 -0.60 -7.83
N GLU A 80 -1.73 -1.70 -7.51
CA GLU A 80 -1.20 -1.94 -6.16
C GLU A 80 0.05 -1.09 -5.89
N SER A 81 0.94 -0.99 -6.88
CA SER A 81 2.21 -0.28 -6.73
C SER A 81 2.08 1.24 -6.77
N VAL A 82 1.05 1.79 -7.46
CA VAL A 82 0.89 3.25 -7.61
C VAL A 82 0.66 3.96 -6.30
N LEU A 83 0.02 3.31 -5.33
CA LEU A 83 -0.27 3.90 -4.02
C LEU A 83 0.99 4.52 -3.39
N LEU A 84 2.11 3.79 -3.42
CA LEU A 84 3.39 4.26 -2.89
C LEU A 84 4.28 4.93 -3.94
N THR A 85 4.32 4.38 -5.17
CA THR A 85 5.31 4.79 -6.18
C THR A 85 5.07 6.21 -6.69
N VAL A 86 3.82 6.57 -6.97
CA VAL A 86 3.47 7.91 -7.47
C VAL A 86 3.87 8.97 -6.46
N ARG A 87 3.46 8.79 -5.21
CA ARG A 87 3.75 9.76 -4.15
C ARG A 87 5.24 9.82 -3.82
N GLY A 88 5.88 8.65 -3.71
CA GLY A 88 7.31 8.56 -3.45
C GLY A 88 8.14 9.35 -4.46
N LEU A 89 7.79 9.29 -5.74
CA LEU A 89 8.48 10.04 -6.79
C LEU A 89 8.09 11.53 -6.84
N ARG A 90 6.80 11.88 -6.63
CA ARG A 90 6.35 13.28 -6.64
C ARG A 90 7.09 14.15 -5.67
N ASP A 91 7.25 13.65 -4.45
CA ASP A 91 7.82 14.35 -3.31
C ASP A 91 9.33 14.13 -3.17
N ALA A 92 9.92 13.27 -4.01
CA ALA A 92 11.34 12.97 -3.96
C ALA A 92 12.22 14.21 -4.13
N VAL A 93 13.34 14.22 -3.42
CA VAL A 93 14.43 15.18 -3.64
C VAL A 93 15.48 14.48 -4.50
N VAL A 94 15.71 15.00 -5.70
CA VAL A 94 16.78 14.51 -6.57
C VAL A 94 18.13 14.88 -5.95
N LEU A 95 18.94 13.87 -5.62
CA LEU A 95 20.27 14.05 -5.02
C LEU A 95 21.36 14.08 -6.10
N GLN A 96 21.37 13.05 -6.96
CA GLN A 96 22.31 12.93 -8.09
C GLN A 96 21.50 12.52 -9.33
N ASP A 97 21.74 13.17 -10.46
CA ASP A 97 21.06 12.84 -11.72
C ASP A 97 21.91 13.19 -12.96
N PRO A 98 23.06 12.53 -13.13
CA PRO A 98 23.95 12.83 -14.25
C PRO A 98 23.32 12.55 -15.62
N THR A 99 22.25 11.77 -15.68
CA THR A 99 21.58 11.38 -16.93
C THR A 99 20.26 12.12 -17.19
N GLY A 100 19.71 12.82 -16.20
CA GLY A 100 18.41 13.45 -16.28
C GLY A 100 17.20 12.51 -16.07
N ILE A 101 17.44 11.21 -15.86
CA ILE A 101 16.37 10.21 -15.72
C ILE A 101 15.57 10.39 -14.43
N GLY A 102 16.20 10.83 -13.33
CA GLY A 102 15.53 11.09 -12.07
C GLY A 102 14.50 12.20 -12.20
N ALA A 103 14.89 13.32 -12.80
CA ALA A 103 14.00 14.44 -13.08
C ALA A 103 12.88 14.07 -14.06
N GLU A 104 13.16 13.22 -15.06
CA GLU A 104 12.15 12.71 -15.99
C GLU A 104 11.09 11.88 -15.27
N LEU A 105 11.48 10.89 -14.47
CA LEU A 105 10.57 10.04 -13.70
C LEU A 105 9.74 10.85 -12.69
N GLN A 106 10.36 11.85 -12.04
CA GLN A 106 9.63 12.74 -11.15
C GLN A 106 8.57 13.55 -11.90
N ARG A 107 8.87 14.05 -13.10
CA ARG A 107 7.89 14.74 -13.95
C ARG A 107 6.75 13.80 -14.35
N GLU A 108 7.06 12.57 -14.78
CA GLU A 108 6.04 11.56 -15.12
C GLU A 108 5.10 11.30 -13.92
N ALA A 109 5.64 11.20 -12.69
CA ALA A 109 4.85 11.02 -11.49
C ALA A 109 4.02 12.26 -11.12
N ARG A 110 4.50 13.47 -11.35
CA ARG A 110 3.74 14.72 -11.14
C ARG A 110 2.56 14.86 -12.11
N GLU A 111 2.73 14.40 -13.35
CA GLU A 111 1.71 14.39 -14.40
C GLU A 111 0.83 13.12 -14.35
N TRP A 112 1.11 12.22 -13.41
CA TRP A 112 0.35 10.98 -13.28
C TRP A 112 -1.01 11.25 -12.65
N THR A 113 -2.05 10.60 -13.18
CA THR A 113 -3.41 10.62 -12.63
C THR A 113 -4.05 9.24 -12.78
N TRP A 114 -5.06 8.95 -11.99
CA TRP A 114 -5.77 7.67 -12.01
C TRP A 114 -6.45 7.35 -13.36
N GLU A 115 -6.83 8.37 -14.13
CA GLU A 115 -7.45 8.19 -15.45
C GLU A 115 -6.53 7.43 -16.42
N LYS A 116 -5.21 7.46 -16.21
CA LYS A 116 -4.24 6.73 -17.04
C LYS A 116 -4.33 5.21 -16.89
N ILE A 117 -4.86 4.73 -15.76
CA ILE A 117 -4.98 3.31 -15.43
C ILE A 117 -6.38 2.97 -14.87
N GLU A 118 -7.40 3.76 -15.20
CA GLU A 118 -8.75 3.60 -14.64
C GLU A 118 -9.29 2.19 -14.84
N ARG A 119 -9.20 1.69 -16.06
CA ARG A 119 -9.70 0.34 -16.40
C ARG A 119 -8.91 -0.77 -15.71
N GLU A 120 -7.60 -0.64 -15.63
CA GLU A 120 -6.71 -1.56 -14.91
C GLU A 120 -7.00 -1.57 -13.42
N ALA A 121 -7.27 -0.40 -12.84
CA ALA A 121 -7.63 -0.25 -11.43
C ALA A 121 -9.01 -0.87 -11.14
N ASP A 122 -10.01 -0.66 -11.98
CA ASP A 122 -11.33 -1.26 -11.84
C ASP A 122 -11.27 -2.79 -11.96
N ALA A 123 -10.52 -3.31 -12.95
CA ALA A 123 -10.31 -4.75 -13.11
C ALA A 123 -9.57 -5.34 -11.89
N TRP A 124 -8.55 -4.66 -11.38
CA TRP A 124 -7.81 -5.08 -10.20
C TRP A 124 -8.72 -5.15 -8.96
N VAL A 125 -9.58 -4.14 -8.75
CA VAL A 125 -10.56 -4.15 -7.65
C VAL A 125 -11.50 -5.34 -7.74
N ALA A 126 -12.08 -5.59 -8.92
CA ALA A 126 -12.99 -6.72 -9.16
C ALA A 126 -12.29 -8.07 -8.91
N ASP A 127 -11.09 -8.27 -9.45
CA ASP A 127 -10.32 -9.49 -9.29
C ASP A 127 -9.91 -9.74 -7.83
N LYS A 128 -9.48 -8.70 -7.11
CA LYS A 128 -9.06 -8.83 -5.71
C LYS A 128 -10.23 -9.12 -4.78
N LEU A 129 -11.41 -8.55 -5.01
CA LEU A 129 -12.62 -8.94 -4.28
C LEU A 129 -12.88 -10.45 -4.40
N VAL A 130 -12.79 -10.99 -5.61
CA VAL A 130 -12.98 -12.44 -5.84
C VAL A 130 -11.88 -13.24 -5.14
N VAL A 131 -10.61 -12.89 -5.33
CA VAL A 131 -9.49 -13.63 -4.74
C VAL A 131 -9.55 -13.60 -3.20
N TRP A 132 -9.89 -12.44 -2.62
CA TRP A 132 -9.90 -12.31 -1.17
C TRP A 132 -11.20 -12.78 -0.51
N SER A 133 -12.22 -13.11 -1.28
CA SER A 133 -13.43 -13.77 -0.76
C SER A 133 -13.13 -15.07 -0.02
N GLU A 134 -12.02 -15.74 -0.35
CA GLU A 134 -11.58 -16.97 0.33
C GLU A 134 -11.24 -16.78 1.82
N TYR A 135 -10.96 -15.53 2.25
CA TYR A 135 -10.70 -15.24 3.65
C TYR A 135 -11.96 -15.31 4.51
N LEU A 136 -13.16 -15.11 3.92
CA LEU A 136 -14.43 -15.10 4.67
C LEU A 136 -14.71 -16.48 5.30
N PRO A 137 -14.80 -17.58 4.54
CA PRO A 137 -15.03 -18.90 5.13
C PRO A 137 -13.86 -19.36 6.03
N LYS A 138 -12.61 -18.95 5.74
CA LYS A 138 -11.46 -19.24 6.61
C LYS A 138 -11.60 -18.57 7.97
N LEU A 139 -12.00 -17.30 8.00
CA LEU A 139 -12.22 -16.54 9.22
C LEU A 139 -13.40 -17.10 10.01
N ALA A 140 -14.54 -17.35 9.34
CA ALA A 140 -15.72 -17.94 9.94
C ALA A 140 -15.43 -19.29 10.62
N GLY A 141 -14.79 -20.21 9.91
CA GLY A 141 -14.41 -21.52 10.45
C GLY A 141 -13.34 -21.47 11.55
N ALA A 142 -12.50 -20.43 11.58
CA ALA A 142 -11.55 -20.23 12.68
C ALA A 142 -12.27 -19.74 13.96
N VAL A 143 -13.22 -18.82 13.83
CA VAL A 143 -14.05 -18.32 14.93
C VAL A 143 -14.93 -19.44 15.50
N GLU A 144 -15.65 -20.20 14.66
CA GLU A 144 -16.50 -21.29 15.05
C GLU A 144 -15.74 -22.40 15.82
N ALA A 145 -14.51 -22.68 15.41
CA ALA A 145 -13.65 -23.67 16.06
C ALA A 145 -12.86 -23.14 17.25
N ASP A 146 -13.11 -21.92 17.75
CA ASP A 146 -12.36 -21.18 18.80
C ASP A 146 -10.84 -21.19 18.57
N ARG A 147 -10.40 -21.16 17.29
CA ARG A 147 -9.00 -21.07 16.91
C ARG A 147 -8.55 -19.61 16.85
N ARG A 148 -8.42 -19.02 18.05
CA ARG A 148 -8.22 -17.56 18.24
C ARG A 148 -7.04 -16.99 17.44
N MET A 149 -5.89 -17.69 17.43
CA MET A 149 -4.70 -17.20 16.72
C MET A 149 -4.93 -17.19 15.21
N ASP A 150 -5.58 -18.23 14.67
CA ASP A 150 -5.91 -18.30 13.24
C ASP A 150 -6.94 -17.21 12.88
N ALA A 151 -7.96 -17.03 13.72
CA ALA A 151 -8.98 -15.99 13.52
C ALA A 151 -8.35 -14.59 13.49
N ALA A 152 -7.52 -14.26 14.49
CA ALA A 152 -6.83 -12.97 14.55
C ALA A 152 -5.90 -12.75 13.34
N ALA A 153 -5.15 -13.77 12.91
CA ALA A 153 -4.25 -13.68 11.76
C ALA A 153 -5.03 -13.47 10.45
N VAL A 154 -6.07 -14.27 10.21
CA VAL A 154 -6.89 -14.16 8.99
C VAL A 154 -7.64 -12.84 8.95
N ARG A 155 -8.24 -12.41 10.07
CA ARG A 155 -8.91 -11.12 10.23
C ARG A 155 -7.99 -9.95 9.90
N SER A 156 -6.80 -9.92 10.49
CA SER A 156 -5.83 -8.85 10.25
C SER A 156 -5.39 -8.80 8.79
N GLN A 157 -5.10 -9.96 8.19
CA GLN A 157 -4.73 -10.02 6.77
C GLN A 157 -5.85 -9.52 5.86
N LEU A 158 -7.09 -9.96 6.10
CA LEU A 158 -8.25 -9.51 5.34
C LEU A 158 -8.43 -8.00 5.47
N THR A 159 -8.39 -7.47 6.70
CA THR A 159 -8.60 -6.05 6.97
C THR A 159 -7.58 -5.17 6.26
N VAL A 160 -6.28 -5.53 6.29
CA VAL A 160 -5.22 -4.83 5.55
C VAL A 160 -5.51 -4.81 4.06
N LYS A 161 -5.85 -5.97 3.49
CA LYS A 161 -6.16 -6.09 2.07
C LYS A 161 -7.39 -5.29 1.65
N LEU A 162 -8.43 -5.26 2.47
CA LEU A 162 -9.62 -4.45 2.21
C LEU A 162 -9.33 -2.94 2.25
N ALA A 163 -8.43 -2.50 3.14
CA ALA A 163 -7.99 -1.11 3.18
C ALA A 163 -7.24 -0.72 1.90
N GLU A 164 -6.30 -1.56 1.41
CA GLU A 164 -5.62 -1.36 0.13
C GLU A 164 -6.60 -1.33 -1.05
N LEU A 165 -7.59 -2.23 -1.04
CA LEU A 165 -8.62 -2.29 -2.07
C LEU A 165 -9.48 -1.03 -2.11
N LEU A 166 -9.90 -0.52 -0.94
CA LEU A 166 -10.62 0.73 -0.84
C LEU A 166 -9.76 1.90 -1.34
N ALA A 167 -8.48 1.94 -1.01
CA ALA A 167 -7.58 2.99 -1.46
C ALA A 167 -7.53 3.06 -3.00
N VAL A 168 -7.39 1.91 -3.68
CA VAL A 168 -7.44 1.84 -5.15
C VAL A 168 -8.84 2.22 -5.66
N ARG A 169 -9.91 1.68 -5.05
CA ARG A 169 -11.30 1.99 -5.44
C ARG A 169 -11.64 3.46 -5.33
N ARG A 170 -11.14 4.15 -4.30
CA ARG A 170 -11.30 5.58 -4.06
C ARG A 170 -10.26 6.45 -4.77
N ARG A 171 -9.36 5.83 -5.57
CA ARG A 171 -8.34 6.58 -6.31
C ARG A 171 -7.44 7.42 -5.40
N LEU A 172 -7.12 6.88 -4.21
CA LEU A 172 -6.22 7.54 -3.29
C LEU A 172 -4.77 7.48 -3.80
N THR A 173 -4.00 8.49 -3.47
CA THR A 173 -2.53 8.46 -3.56
C THR A 173 -2.02 8.78 -2.18
N GLU A 174 -1.37 7.82 -1.55
CA GLU A 174 -1.00 7.94 -0.14
C GLU A 174 0.07 8.99 0.13
N GLU A 175 -0.02 9.56 1.32
CA GLU A 175 0.99 10.50 1.80
C GLU A 175 2.18 9.79 2.46
N SER A 176 1.92 8.70 3.18
CA SER A 176 2.93 7.84 3.82
C SER A 176 2.24 6.60 4.40
N GLU A 177 3.00 5.55 4.70
CA GLU A 177 2.48 4.41 5.45
C GLU A 177 1.85 4.80 6.79
N ASN A 178 2.40 5.83 7.45
CA ASN A 178 1.88 6.33 8.73
C ASN A 178 0.55 7.08 8.60
N GLY A 179 0.23 7.68 7.46
CA GLY A 179 -1.04 8.37 7.19
C GLY A 179 -2.07 7.52 6.46
N PHE A 180 -1.68 6.34 5.98
CA PHE A 180 -2.53 5.46 5.18
C PHE A 180 -3.86 5.14 5.84
N TRP A 181 -3.80 4.69 7.09
CA TRP A 181 -4.99 4.23 7.82
C TRP A 181 -6.02 5.32 8.05
N GLU A 182 -5.57 6.53 8.39
CA GLU A 182 -6.43 7.70 8.57
C GLU A 182 -7.06 8.10 7.23
N THR A 183 -6.26 8.18 6.17
CA THR A 183 -6.74 8.53 4.83
C THR A 183 -7.78 7.52 4.31
N VAL A 184 -7.55 6.23 4.49
CA VAL A 184 -8.49 5.17 4.09
C VAL A 184 -9.76 5.21 4.93
N ALA A 185 -9.65 5.41 6.24
CA ALA A 185 -10.80 5.53 7.14
C ALA A 185 -11.69 6.72 6.76
N GLU A 186 -11.09 7.89 6.48
CA GLU A 186 -11.82 9.07 6.00
C GLU A 186 -12.50 8.84 4.64
N ALA A 187 -11.79 8.23 3.70
CA ALA A 187 -12.32 7.94 2.36
C ALA A 187 -13.47 6.92 2.36
N GLY A 188 -13.46 5.98 3.32
CA GLY A 188 -14.52 5.01 3.53
C GLY A 188 -15.75 5.56 4.25
N GLY A 189 -15.59 6.68 4.98
CA GLY A 189 -16.63 7.31 5.76
C GLY A 189 -16.81 6.71 7.17
N PRO A 190 -17.76 7.28 7.97
CA PRO A 190 -17.87 6.96 9.39
C PRO A 190 -18.10 5.48 9.70
N GLU A 191 -18.96 4.79 8.94
CA GLU A 191 -19.25 3.37 9.12
C GLU A 191 -18.01 2.51 8.86
N TRP A 192 -17.29 2.80 7.78
CA TRP A 192 -16.03 2.13 7.46
C TRP A 192 -14.98 2.33 8.56
N HIS A 193 -14.84 3.56 9.06
CA HIS A 193 -13.92 3.91 10.13
C HIS A 193 -14.17 3.07 11.39
N GLU A 194 -15.41 3.05 11.88
CA GLU A 194 -15.79 2.26 13.07
C GLU A 194 -15.53 0.76 12.87
N LEU A 195 -15.82 0.23 11.69
CA LEU A 195 -15.57 -1.17 11.35
C LEU A 195 -14.08 -1.47 11.29
N LEU A 196 -13.29 -0.57 10.68
CA LEU A 196 -11.84 -0.71 10.58
C LEU A 196 -11.18 -0.73 11.97
N GLU A 197 -11.55 0.17 12.86
CA GLU A 197 -11.07 0.18 14.24
C GLU A 197 -11.40 -1.11 14.98
N ARG A 198 -12.64 -1.61 14.86
CA ARG A 198 -13.04 -2.87 15.49
C ARG A 198 -12.31 -4.07 14.91
N ALA A 199 -12.15 -4.12 13.59
CA ALA A 199 -11.45 -5.22 12.92
C ALA A 199 -9.96 -5.27 13.26
N LEU A 200 -9.32 -4.12 13.53
CA LEU A 200 -7.91 -4.02 13.91
C LEU A 200 -7.66 -4.03 15.42
N SER A 201 -8.71 -3.91 16.26
CA SER A 201 -8.57 -3.79 17.72
C SER A 201 -7.87 -5.01 18.32
N PRO A 202 -6.76 -4.84 19.05
CA PRO A 202 -6.11 -5.94 19.75
C PRO A 202 -6.86 -6.32 21.02
N GLY A 203 -7.04 -7.62 21.29
CA GLY A 203 -7.58 -8.12 22.56
C GLY A 203 -9.08 -7.94 22.75
N GLY A 204 -9.82 -7.59 21.69
CA GLY A 204 -11.28 -7.53 21.69
C GLY A 204 -11.93 -8.92 21.58
N ASP A 205 -13.26 -8.94 21.52
CA ASP A 205 -14.03 -10.13 21.17
C ASP A 205 -13.72 -10.54 19.73
N GLU A 206 -13.16 -11.73 19.54
CA GLU A 206 -12.78 -12.24 18.21
C GLU A 206 -13.97 -12.33 17.25
N ALA A 207 -15.16 -12.68 17.78
CA ALA A 207 -16.39 -12.72 16.99
C ALA A 207 -16.79 -11.32 16.52
N ALA A 208 -16.70 -10.32 17.39
CA ALA A 208 -17.00 -8.93 17.03
C ALA A 208 -16.00 -8.36 16.02
N GLY A 209 -14.72 -8.69 16.15
CA GLY A 209 -13.69 -8.30 15.20
C GLY A 209 -13.86 -8.98 13.82
N ALA A 210 -14.22 -10.26 13.82
CA ALA A 210 -14.51 -11.00 12.59
C ALA A 210 -15.76 -10.45 11.89
N SER A 211 -16.84 -10.18 12.66
CA SER A 211 -18.04 -9.52 12.13
C SER A 211 -17.74 -8.19 11.47
N ALA A 212 -16.87 -7.37 12.09
CA ALA A 212 -16.45 -6.10 11.51
C ALA A 212 -15.70 -6.30 10.18
N ALA A 213 -14.80 -7.29 10.09
CA ALA A 213 -14.09 -7.60 8.85
C ALA A 213 -15.04 -8.10 7.73
N PHE A 214 -16.08 -8.88 8.08
CA PHE A 214 -17.11 -9.29 7.13
C PHE A 214 -17.91 -8.10 6.60
N GLU A 215 -18.28 -7.17 7.48
CA GLU A 215 -19.00 -5.97 7.09
C GLU A 215 -18.15 -5.04 6.20
N LEU A 216 -16.86 -4.87 6.49
CA LEU A 216 -15.93 -4.15 5.61
C LEU A 216 -15.91 -4.75 4.20
N TYR A 217 -15.83 -6.08 4.12
CA TYR A 217 -15.86 -6.78 2.82
C TYR A 217 -17.21 -6.57 2.12
N ARG A 218 -18.34 -6.67 2.83
CA ARG A 218 -19.68 -6.45 2.29
C ARG A 218 -19.84 -5.04 1.70
N LEU A 219 -19.47 -4.02 2.48
CA LEU A 219 -19.53 -2.62 2.03
C LEU A 219 -18.72 -2.39 0.76
N LEU A 220 -17.54 -2.98 0.69
CA LEU A 220 -16.68 -2.82 -0.47
C LEU A 220 -17.20 -3.58 -1.69
N ALA A 221 -17.78 -4.76 -1.48
CA ALA A 221 -18.42 -5.53 -2.54
C ALA A 221 -19.65 -4.81 -3.12
N GLU A 222 -20.47 -4.19 -2.27
CA GLU A 222 -21.60 -3.36 -2.69
C GLU A 222 -21.15 -2.11 -3.48
N ASP A 223 -20.11 -1.43 -3.01
CA ASP A 223 -19.54 -0.26 -3.71
C ASP A 223 -18.92 -0.61 -5.07
N ALA A 224 -18.42 -1.82 -5.22
CA ALA A 224 -17.77 -2.31 -6.43
C ALA A 224 -18.68 -3.20 -7.31
N ASP A 225 -19.97 -3.39 -6.97
CA ASP A 225 -20.86 -4.33 -7.69
C ASP A 225 -20.91 -4.09 -9.20
N GLY A 226 -20.91 -2.80 -9.60
CA GLY A 226 -20.91 -2.42 -11.01
C GLY A 226 -19.64 -2.79 -11.79
N LEU A 227 -18.57 -3.19 -11.11
CA LEU A 227 -17.32 -3.65 -11.71
C LEU A 227 -17.29 -5.18 -11.93
N LEU A 228 -18.15 -5.94 -11.20
CA LEU A 228 -18.15 -7.40 -11.22
C LEU A 228 -18.90 -7.94 -12.43
N ASP A 229 -18.29 -8.90 -13.11
CA ASP A 229 -19.03 -9.74 -14.04
C ASP A 229 -19.94 -10.75 -13.30
N GLU A 230 -20.79 -11.49 -14.04
CA GLU A 230 -21.75 -12.44 -13.45
C GLU A 230 -21.06 -13.56 -12.64
N ARG A 231 -19.93 -14.07 -13.11
CA ARG A 231 -19.16 -15.12 -12.44
C ARG A 231 -18.50 -14.55 -11.15
N GLN A 232 -17.91 -13.40 -11.24
CA GLN A 232 -17.28 -12.73 -10.10
C GLN A 232 -18.31 -12.42 -9.01
N ARG A 233 -19.47 -11.89 -9.39
CA ARG A 233 -20.58 -11.61 -8.47
C ARG A 233 -21.06 -12.88 -7.76
N SER A 234 -21.25 -13.99 -8.48
CA SER A 234 -21.65 -15.26 -7.88
C SER A 234 -20.66 -15.77 -6.82
N VAL A 235 -19.35 -15.57 -7.03
CA VAL A 235 -18.32 -15.94 -6.04
C VAL A 235 -18.39 -15.07 -4.79
N VAL A 236 -18.54 -13.76 -4.97
CA VAL A 236 -18.66 -12.79 -3.86
C VAL A 236 -19.91 -13.05 -3.03
N GLU A 237 -21.07 -13.26 -3.68
CA GLU A 237 -22.34 -13.58 -3.01
C GLU A 237 -22.26 -14.89 -2.21
N TYR A 238 -21.65 -15.93 -2.80
CA TYR A 238 -21.45 -17.21 -2.11
C TYR A 238 -20.59 -17.05 -0.85
N ALA A 239 -19.52 -16.29 -0.93
CA ALA A 239 -18.62 -16.07 0.19
C ALA A 239 -19.31 -15.28 1.33
N LEU A 240 -20.08 -14.25 1.00
CA LEU A 240 -20.87 -13.48 1.97
C LEU A 240 -21.94 -14.33 2.65
N ALA A 241 -22.65 -15.16 1.90
CA ALA A 241 -23.65 -16.07 2.44
C ALA A 241 -23.03 -17.10 3.41
N SER A 242 -21.85 -17.62 3.07
CA SER A 242 -21.11 -18.59 3.90
C SER A 242 -20.65 -17.98 5.23
N ALA A 243 -20.19 -16.70 5.21
CA ALA A 243 -19.79 -15.99 6.42
C ALA A 243 -20.98 -15.70 7.35
N SER A 244 -22.15 -15.33 6.80
CA SER A 244 -23.36 -15.02 7.57
C SER A 244 -23.94 -16.24 8.29
N ALA A 245 -23.81 -17.43 7.72
CA ALA A 245 -24.30 -18.66 8.33
C ALA A 245 -23.51 -19.09 9.57
N SER A 246 -22.26 -18.68 9.70
CA SER A 246 -21.37 -19.04 10.83
C SER A 246 -21.43 -18.04 12.00
N THR A 247 -22.11 -16.91 11.83
CA THR A 247 -22.26 -15.86 12.88
C THR A 247 -23.64 -15.84 13.53
N SER A 248 -24.54 -16.75 13.13
CA SER A 248 -25.89 -16.94 13.68
C SER A 248 -25.93 -18.08 14.66
#